data_35f71c7c8f72b3ea7389e4372e832eab
#
_entry.id   35f71c7c8f72b3ea7389e4372e832eab
#
_cell.length_a   1.000
_cell.length_b   1.000
_cell.length_c   1.000
_cell.angle_alpha   90.00
_cell.angle_beta   90.00
_cell.angle_gamma   90.00
#
_symmetry.space_group_name_H-M   'P 1'
#
loop_
_entity.id
_entity.type
_entity.pdbx_description
1 polymer ?
#
loop_
_entity_poly.entity_id
_entity_poly.type
_entity_poly.pdbx_seq_one_letter_code
_entity_poly.pdbx_strand_id
1 'polypeptide(L)'
;MARRNLNGLRVLVTGASQGIGRALVLEAAKRGCKVLAAARSQPLLDELAAEARKANGVVQTVVADVTKPEDRAAMVAAATQHFGGMDVLINNAGIGATGHFMDSEPEVLRQIFETNFFGLTETTRALLPLLKQGTTPAIVNISSVVGKRALPARSLYSASKFAVMGFSEAIRAELAKDKIDVIVVSPGLTQTNFSKNMLEQKAKMQLDHLRGMTSEEVAVATLKAVERGSLDVTLTLKGKMLVLVNRFAPWIVDFFSKKKVRELFADEIAERKKKQLEAAAAK
;
A
#
# COMPACT_ATOMS: atom_id res chain seq x y z
N MET A 1 -10.72 -24.53 -4.23
CA MET A 1 -9.48 -24.93 -4.91
C MET A 1 -8.66 -23.66 -5.17
N ALA A 2 -7.33 -23.74 -5.23
CA ALA A 2 -6.51 -22.61 -5.62
C ALA A 2 -6.75 -22.31 -7.11
N ARG A 3 -6.90 -21.02 -7.47
CA ARG A 3 -7.09 -20.59 -8.86
C ARG A 3 -5.75 -20.49 -9.62
N ARG A 4 -4.64 -20.23 -8.88
CA ARG A 4 -3.28 -20.07 -9.42
C ARG A 4 -2.29 -20.96 -8.69
N ASN A 5 -1.40 -21.57 -9.46
CA ASN A 5 -0.15 -22.09 -8.94
C ASN A 5 0.90 -20.98 -9.06
N LEU A 6 1.53 -20.59 -7.96
CA LEU A 6 2.52 -19.51 -7.96
C LEU A 6 3.87 -19.94 -8.55
N ASN A 7 4.19 -21.23 -8.52
CA ASN A 7 5.46 -21.72 -9.03
C ASN A 7 5.62 -21.41 -10.52
N GLY A 8 6.73 -20.75 -10.86
CA GLY A 8 7.06 -20.30 -12.20
C GLY A 8 6.43 -18.99 -12.65
N LEU A 9 5.44 -18.41 -11.90
CA LEU A 9 4.85 -17.12 -12.25
C LEU A 9 5.87 -15.99 -12.17
N ARG A 10 5.77 -15.05 -13.11
CA ARG A 10 6.58 -13.84 -13.21
C ARG A 10 5.88 -12.71 -12.46
N VAL A 11 6.49 -12.26 -11.38
CA VAL A 11 5.89 -11.30 -10.43
C VAL A 11 6.72 -10.03 -10.38
N LEU A 12 6.12 -8.86 -10.58
CA LEU A 12 6.74 -7.57 -10.30
C LEU A 12 6.20 -7.00 -9.00
N VAL A 13 7.09 -6.54 -8.12
CA VAL A 13 6.73 -5.88 -6.85
C VAL A 13 7.34 -4.48 -6.82
N THR A 14 6.51 -3.45 -6.71
CA THR A 14 6.97 -2.06 -6.51
C THR A 14 7.16 -1.73 -5.03
N GLY A 15 8.11 -0.82 -4.72
CA GLY A 15 8.45 -0.50 -3.33
C GLY A 15 9.08 -1.69 -2.59
N ALA A 16 9.88 -2.49 -3.31
CA ALA A 16 10.39 -3.78 -2.88
C ALA A 16 11.53 -3.71 -1.85
N SER A 17 12.14 -2.54 -1.62
CA SER A 17 13.37 -2.43 -0.82
C SER A 17 13.16 -2.66 0.67
N GLN A 18 11.98 -2.44 1.22
CA GLN A 18 11.72 -2.50 2.67
C GLN A 18 10.30 -3.00 2.98
N GLY A 19 10.07 -3.36 4.26
CA GLY A 19 8.77 -3.66 4.81
C GLY A 19 7.98 -4.71 4.02
N ILE A 20 6.71 -4.43 3.74
CA ILE A 20 5.80 -5.36 3.06
C ILE A 20 6.35 -5.74 1.68
N GLY A 21 6.88 -4.79 0.90
CA GLY A 21 7.40 -5.06 -0.43
C GLY A 21 8.56 -6.05 -0.42
N ARG A 22 9.51 -5.86 0.50
CA ARG A 22 10.63 -6.80 0.68
C ARG A 22 10.15 -8.20 1.07
N ALA A 23 9.25 -8.28 2.04
CA ALA A 23 8.66 -9.55 2.47
C ALA A 23 7.89 -10.24 1.33
N LEU A 24 7.17 -9.49 0.49
CA LEU A 24 6.48 -10.01 -0.70
C LEU A 24 7.45 -10.63 -1.70
N VAL A 25 8.59 -9.98 -1.96
CA VAL A 25 9.62 -10.52 -2.87
C VAL A 25 10.17 -11.85 -2.34
N LEU A 26 10.58 -11.87 -1.06
CA LEU A 26 11.14 -13.08 -0.45
C LEU A 26 10.15 -14.23 -0.41
N GLU A 27 8.91 -13.97 0.01
CA GLU A 27 7.88 -14.99 0.09
C GLU A 27 7.45 -15.49 -1.31
N ALA A 28 7.37 -14.61 -2.32
CA ALA A 28 7.08 -15.01 -3.70
C ALA A 28 8.21 -15.88 -4.27
N ALA A 29 9.46 -15.48 -4.07
CA ALA A 29 10.63 -16.26 -4.49
C ALA A 29 10.67 -17.64 -3.81
N LYS A 30 10.38 -17.71 -2.51
CA LYS A 30 10.26 -18.97 -1.75
C LYS A 30 9.18 -19.91 -2.31
N ARG A 31 8.11 -19.34 -2.90
CA ARG A 31 7.04 -20.12 -3.58
C ARG A 31 7.34 -20.44 -5.03
N GLY A 32 8.58 -20.21 -5.49
CA GLY A 32 9.03 -20.55 -6.83
C GLY A 32 8.66 -19.53 -7.90
N CYS A 33 8.21 -18.31 -7.53
CA CYS A 33 8.01 -17.24 -8.50
C CYS A 33 9.36 -16.72 -9.01
N LYS A 34 9.36 -16.21 -10.25
CA LYS A 34 10.42 -15.35 -10.80
C LYS A 34 10.05 -13.90 -10.48
N VAL A 35 10.82 -13.23 -9.64
CA VAL A 35 10.44 -11.92 -9.11
C VAL A 35 11.31 -10.81 -9.67
N LEU A 36 10.67 -9.75 -10.18
CA LEU A 36 11.31 -8.46 -10.48
C LEU A 36 10.98 -7.50 -9.33
N ALA A 37 12.00 -7.14 -8.55
CA ALA A 37 11.92 -6.23 -7.43
C ALA A 37 12.25 -4.81 -7.88
N ALA A 38 11.28 -3.88 -7.80
CA ALA A 38 11.44 -2.48 -8.20
C ALA A 38 11.40 -1.56 -6.98
N ALA A 39 12.43 -0.71 -6.83
CA ALA A 39 12.51 0.31 -5.79
C ALA A 39 13.58 1.36 -6.14
N ARG A 40 13.62 2.47 -5.39
CA ARG A 40 14.56 3.57 -5.63
C ARG A 40 15.99 3.32 -5.13
N SER A 41 16.16 2.44 -4.15
CA SER A 41 17.44 2.22 -3.47
C SER A 41 18.14 0.98 -4.03
N GLN A 42 19.17 1.19 -4.85
CA GLN A 42 20.02 0.11 -5.39
C GLN A 42 20.66 -0.74 -4.27
N PRO A 43 21.28 -0.17 -3.21
CA PRO A 43 21.90 -0.98 -2.17
C PRO A 43 20.94 -1.96 -1.48
N LEU A 44 19.73 -1.49 -1.15
CA LEU A 44 18.70 -2.33 -0.52
C LEU A 44 18.15 -3.41 -1.49
N LEU A 45 18.11 -3.13 -2.79
CA LEU A 45 17.75 -4.11 -3.80
C LEU A 45 18.83 -5.18 -3.95
N ASP A 46 20.10 -4.80 -3.87
CA ASP A 46 21.22 -5.74 -3.95
C ASP A 46 21.25 -6.68 -2.74
N GLU A 47 21.03 -6.14 -1.53
CA GLU A 47 20.86 -6.93 -0.31
C GLU A 47 19.70 -7.92 -0.43
N LEU A 48 18.56 -7.47 -0.91
CA LEU A 48 17.36 -8.30 -1.12
C LEU A 48 17.62 -9.42 -2.11
N ALA A 49 18.27 -9.11 -3.24
CA ALA A 49 18.60 -10.12 -4.26
C ALA A 49 19.63 -11.14 -3.74
N ALA A 50 20.60 -10.69 -2.95
CA ALA A 50 21.59 -11.57 -2.32
C ALA A 50 20.93 -12.52 -1.30
N GLU A 51 19.99 -12.03 -0.49
CA GLU A 51 19.24 -12.86 0.45
C GLU A 51 18.35 -13.88 -0.27
N ALA A 52 17.62 -13.46 -1.30
CA ALA A 52 16.78 -14.36 -2.07
C ALA A 52 17.60 -15.48 -2.75
N ARG A 53 18.78 -15.15 -3.28
CA ARG A 53 19.69 -16.15 -3.88
C ARG A 53 20.18 -17.20 -2.90
N LYS A 54 20.45 -16.81 -1.64
CA LYS A 54 20.82 -17.77 -0.57
C LYS A 54 19.72 -18.81 -0.31
N ALA A 55 18.47 -18.46 -0.58
CA ALA A 55 17.32 -19.34 -0.47
C ALA A 55 16.90 -19.98 -1.82
N ASN A 56 17.79 -20.00 -2.82
CA ASN A 56 17.55 -20.49 -4.18
C ASN A 56 16.39 -19.77 -4.91
N GLY A 57 16.06 -18.54 -4.51
CA GLY A 57 15.03 -17.74 -5.15
C GLY A 57 15.54 -17.03 -6.43
N VAL A 58 14.66 -16.90 -7.41
CA VAL A 58 14.94 -16.18 -8.67
C VAL A 58 14.42 -14.75 -8.53
N VAL A 59 15.33 -13.82 -8.19
CA VAL A 59 15.02 -12.40 -8.03
C VAL A 59 15.96 -11.57 -8.90
N GLN A 60 15.37 -10.73 -9.75
CA GLN A 60 16.01 -9.66 -10.50
C GLN A 60 15.58 -8.31 -9.92
N THR A 61 16.37 -7.28 -10.13
CA THR A 61 16.13 -5.96 -9.56
C THR A 61 16.13 -4.88 -10.64
N VAL A 62 15.35 -3.83 -10.42
CA VAL A 62 15.37 -2.62 -11.24
C VAL A 62 15.23 -1.40 -10.35
N VAL A 63 16.14 -0.43 -10.49
CA VAL A 63 15.99 0.86 -9.81
C VAL A 63 14.90 1.64 -10.51
N ALA A 64 13.83 1.97 -9.76
CA ALA A 64 12.70 2.67 -10.33
C ALA A 64 11.93 3.46 -9.28
N ASP A 65 11.55 4.68 -9.65
CA ASP A 65 10.55 5.50 -8.98
C ASP A 65 9.23 5.42 -9.77
N VAL A 66 8.17 4.94 -9.14
CA VAL A 66 6.86 4.77 -9.78
C VAL A 66 6.26 6.09 -10.29
N THR A 67 6.75 7.24 -9.82
CA THR A 67 6.29 8.56 -10.25
C THR A 67 6.89 8.99 -11.59
N LYS A 68 7.98 8.33 -12.04
CA LYS A 68 8.73 8.70 -13.24
C LYS A 68 8.36 7.83 -14.45
N PRO A 69 7.97 8.44 -15.59
CA PRO A 69 7.63 7.69 -16.80
C PRO A 69 8.78 6.81 -17.32
N GLU A 70 10.00 7.33 -17.31
CA GLU A 70 11.19 6.61 -17.75
C GLU A 70 11.49 5.37 -16.91
N ASP A 71 11.28 5.45 -15.59
CA ASP A 71 11.49 4.34 -14.68
C ASP A 71 10.40 3.27 -14.85
N ARG A 72 9.16 3.68 -15.14
CA ARG A 72 8.09 2.72 -15.51
C ARG A 72 8.40 1.99 -16.82
N ALA A 73 8.96 2.69 -17.80
CA ALA A 73 9.43 2.06 -19.04
C ALA A 73 10.60 1.08 -18.76
N ALA A 74 11.52 1.44 -17.85
CA ALA A 74 12.60 0.54 -17.42
C ALA A 74 12.07 -0.73 -16.76
N MET A 75 11.01 -0.64 -15.93
CA MET A 75 10.35 -1.83 -15.36
C MET A 75 9.78 -2.76 -16.45
N VAL A 76 9.15 -2.20 -17.49
CA VAL A 76 8.62 -2.98 -18.62
C VAL A 76 9.76 -3.67 -19.38
N ALA A 77 10.84 -2.93 -19.68
CA ALA A 77 12.01 -3.47 -20.36
C ALA A 77 12.67 -4.60 -19.57
N ALA A 78 12.89 -4.40 -18.26
CA ALA A 78 13.47 -5.40 -17.37
C ALA A 78 12.59 -6.66 -17.28
N ALA A 79 11.27 -6.53 -17.17
CA ALA A 79 10.35 -7.66 -17.16
C ALA A 79 10.43 -8.48 -18.46
N THR A 80 10.49 -7.80 -19.59
CA THR A 80 10.64 -8.44 -20.91
C THR A 80 11.99 -9.12 -21.04
N GLN A 81 13.08 -8.43 -20.70
CA GLN A 81 14.45 -8.94 -20.84
C GLN A 81 14.72 -10.15 -19.95
N HIS A 82 14.34 -10.10 -18.68
CA HIS A 82 14.68 -11.15 -17.73
C HIS A 82 13.71 -12.33 -17.77
N PHE A 83 12.42 -12.08 -18.05
CA PHE A 83 11.39 -13.11 -17.91
C PHE A 83 10.50 -13.30 -19.13
N GLY A 84 10.67 -12.51 -20.20
CA GLY A 84 9.87 -12.60 -21.41
C GLY A 84 8.40 -12.21 -21.21
N GLY A 85 8.06 -11.48 -20.13
CA GLY A 85 6.70 -11.04 -19.84
C GLY A 85 6.39 -10.95 -18.35
N MET A 86 5.09 -10.85 -18.01
CA MET A 86 4.61 -10.65 -16.64
C MET A 86 3.29 -11.36 -16.41
N ASP A 87 3.12 -11.99 -15.24
CA ASP A 87 1.88 -12.64 -14.83
C ASP A 87 1.18 -11.89 -13.68
N VAL A 88 1.96 -11.36 -12.71
CA VAL A 88 1.40 -10.68 -11.55
C VAL A 88 2.13 -9.36 -11.30
N LEU A 89 1.36 -8.27 -11.23
CA LEU A 89 1.84 -6.97 -10.77
C LEU A 89 1.37 -6.74 -9.33
N ILE A 90 2.30 -6.47 -8.41
CA ILE A 90 1.99 -6.06 -7.04
C ILE A 90 2.39 -4.59 -6.86
N ASN A 91 1.41 -3.72 -6.90
CA ASN A 91 1.54 -2.30 -6.60
C ASN A 91 1.58 -2.11 -5.08
N ASN A 92 2.79 -2.06 -4.53
CA ASN A 92 3.02 -1.90 -3.09
C ASN A 92 3.69 -0.57 -2.75
N ALA A 93 4.38 0.09 -3.68
CA ALA A 93 5.00 1.39 -3.44
C ALA A 93 4.01 2.38 -2.82
N GLY A 94 4.42 3.09 -1.76
CA GLY A 94 3.57 4.05 -1.10
C GLY A 94 4.28 4.80 0.01
N ILE A 95 3.80 6.01 0.28
CA ILE A 95 4.27 6.91 1.33
C ILE A 95 3.07 7.41 2.14
N GLY A 96 3.33 7.99 3.30
CA GLY A 96 2.28 8.50 4.18
C GLY A 96 2.67 9.79 4.88
N ALA A 97 1.68 10.36 5.58
CA ALA A 97 1.87 11.46 6.51
C ALA A 97 0.88 11.33 7.68
N THR A 98 1.22 11.95 8.80
CA THR A 98 0.32 12.12 9.94
C THR A 98 0.37 13.54 10.42
N GLY A 99 -0.80 14.13 10.68
CA GLY A 99 -0.92 15.52 11.13
C GLY A 99 -2.37 15.98 11.09
N HIS A 100 -2.61 17.14 11.68
CA HIS A 100 -3.87 17.83 11.48
C HIS A 100 -3.95 18.35 10.04
N PHE A 101 -5.12 18.29 9.41
CA PHE A 101 -5.29 18.73 8.01
C PHE A 101 -4.84 20.18 7.78
N MET A 102 -5.13 21.08 8.72
CA MET A 102 -4.79 22.49 8.64
C MET A 102 -3.29 22.78 8.72
N ASP A 103 -2.51 21.83 9.26
CA ASP A 103 -1.06 21.99 9.47
C ASP A 103 -0.24 21.28 8.37
N SER A 104 -0.92 20.59 7.46
CA SER A 104 -0.27 19.86 6.36
C SER A 104 -0.08 20.77 5.15
N GLU A 105 1.11 20.75 4.58
CA GLU A 105 1.41 21.50 3.36
C GLU A 105 0.71 20.86 2.15
N PRO A 106 0.18 21.67 1.20
CA PRO A 106 -0.47 21.18 -0.02
C PRO A 106 0.43 20.23 -0.83
N GLU A 107 1.73 20.45 -0.82
CA GLU A 107 2.75 19.66 -1.51
C GLU A 107 2.82 18.23 -1.00
N VAL A 108 2.63 18.04 0.30
CA VAL A 108 2.58 16.70 0.93
C VAL A 108 1.42 15.88 0.39
N LEU A 109 0.24 16.51 0.22
CA LEU A 109 -0.91 15.85 -0.40
C LEU A 109 -0.59 15.43 -1.83
N ARG A 110 0.02 16.34 -2.63
CA ARG A 110 0.40 16.06 -4.03
C ARG A 110 1.38 14.88 -4.10
N GLN A 111 2.44 14.91 -3.29
CA GLN A 111 3.44 13.83 -3.25
C GLN A 111 2.84 12.48 -2.85
N ILE A 112 1.90 12.46 -1.89
CA ILE A 112 1.18 11.23 -1.51
C ILE A 112 0.37 10.71 -2.68
N PHE A 113 -0.36 11.56 -3.39
CA PHE A 113 -1.15 11.12 -4.55
C PHE A 113 -0.26 10.71 -5.72
N GLU A 114 0.84 11.44 -5.99
CA GLU A 114 1.81 11.06 -7.03
C GLU A 114 2.34 9.64 -6.83
N THR A 115 2.71 9.29 -5.60
CA THR A 115 3.25 7.95 -5.33
C THR A 115 2.15 6.89 -5.21
N ASN A 116 1.13 7.15 -4.35
CA ASN A 116 0.19 6.12 -3.93
C ASN A 116 -0.90 5.84 -4.98
N PHE A 117 -1.21 6.83 -5.82
CA PHE A 117 -2.30 6.75 -6.79
C PHE A 117 -1.79 6.88 -8.23
N PHE A 118 -1.22 8.01 -8.63
CA PHE A 118 -0.76 8.19 -10.01
C PHE A 118 0.38 7.21 -10.36
N GLY A 119 1.36 7.03 -9.48
CA GLY A 119 2.42 6.03 -9.67
C GLY A 119 1.88 4.61 -9.82
N LEU A 120 0.87 4.23 -9.02
CA LEU A 120 0.19 2.94 -9.11
C LEU A 120 -0.57 2.79 -10.43
N THR A 121 -1.39 3.79 -10.80
CA THR A 121 -2.24 3.73 -12.01
C THR A 121 -1.39 3.69 -13.27
N GLU A 122 -0.36 4.53 -13.36
CA GLU A 122 0.52 4.59 -14.51
C GLU A 122 1.46 3.38 -14.62
N THR A 123 1.93 2.82 -13.49
CA THR A 123 2.65 1.53 -13.50
C THR A 123 1.76 0.41 -14.01
N THR A 124 0.49 0.39 -13.56
CA THR A 124 -0.49 -0.58 -14.05
C THR A 124 -0.70 -0.44 -15.56
N ARG A 125 -0.87 0.79 -16.06
CA ARG A 125 -1.05 1.09 -17.50
C ARG A 125 0.15 0.62 -18.32
N ALA A 126 1.37 0.91 -17.87
CA ALA A 126 2.60 0.55 -18.55
C ALA A 126 2.78 -0.97 -18.66
N LEU A 127 2.44 -1.73 -17.62
CA LEU A 127 2.61 -3.19 -17.59
C LEU A 127 1.41 -3.97 -18.13
N LEU A 128 0.26 -3.32 -18.37
CA LEU A 128 -0.95 -3.98 -18.84
C LEU A 128 -0.74 -4.79 -20.14
N PRO A 129 0.02 -4.32 -21.15
CA PRO A 129 0.30 -5.12 -22.36
C PRO A 129 0.98 -6.47 -22.06
N LEU A 130 1.92 -6.51 -21.09
CA LEU A 130 2.58 -7.74 -20.68
C LEU A 130 1.66 -8.64 -19.88
N LEU A 131 0.83 -8.07 -18.99
CA LEU A 131 -0.15 -8.82 -18.20
C LEU A 131 -1.20 -9.49 -19.09
N LYS A 132 -1.64 -8.83 -20.16
CA LYS A 132 -2.61 -9.43 -21.12
C LYS A 132 -2.08 -10.69 -21.80
N GLN A 133 -0.77 -10.85 -21.87
CA GLN A 133 -0.10 -12.04 -22.44
C GLN A 133 0.33 -13.02 -21.34
N GLY A 134 0.04 -12.71 -20.08
CA GLY A 134 0.44 -13.50 -18.93
C GLY A 134 -0.38 -14.77 -18.73
N THR A 135 0.17 -15.67 -17.92
CA THR A 135 -0.51 -16.89 -17.48
C THR A 135 -1.32 -16.58 -16.22
N THR A 136 -2.65 -16.69 -16.29
CA THR A 136 -3.57 -16.37 -15.17
C THR A 136 -3.30 -15.00 -14.52
N PRO A 137 -3.33 -13.90 -15.30
CA PRO A 137 -2.78 -12.63 -14.88
C PRO A 137 -3.55 -12.01 -13.71
N ALA A 138 -2.82 -11.25 -12.86
CA ALA A 138 -3.40 -10.51 -11.76
C ALA A 138 -2.69 -9.18 -11.49
N ILE A 139 -3.46 -8.21 -11.04
CA ILE A 139 -3.00 -6.95 -10.47
C ILE A 139 -3.36 -6.96 -8.99
N VAL A 140 -2.39 -6.75 -8.12
CA VAL A 140 -2.57 -6.66 -6.67
C VAL A 140 -2.26 -5.24 -6.23
N ASN A 141 -3.25 -4.54 -5.70
CA ASN A 141 -3.08 -3.20 -5.16
C ASN A 141 -3.05 -3.24 -3.63
N ILE A 142 -1.91 -2.88 -3.04
CA ILE A 142 -1.78 -2.77 -1.58
C ILE A 142 -2.38 -1.43 -1.15
N SER A 143 -3.61 -1.51 -0.63
CA SER A 143 -4.33 -0.41 -0.02
C SER A 143 -4.05 -0.34 1.49
N SER A 144 -5.05 -0.12 2.29
CA SER A 144 -5.02 -0.12 3.76
C SER A 144 -6.45 -0.20 4.28
N VAL A 145 -6.62 -0.58 5.54
CA VAL A 145 -7.89 -0.43 6.26
C VAL A 145 -8.37 1.03 6.24
N VAL A 146 -7.44 2.01 6.24
CA VAL A 146 -7.80 3.44 6.15
C VAL A 146 -8.29 3.86 4.76
N GLY A 147 -8.16 3.01 3.74
CA GLY A 147 -8.81 3.18 2.44
C GLY A 147 -10.28 2.72 2.43
N LYS A 148 -10.77 2.09 3.51
CA LYS A 148 -12.17 1.68 3.70
C LYS A 148 -12.87 2.49 4.80
N ARG A 149 -12.12 2.96 5.76
CA ARG A 149 -12.56 3.89 6.80
C ARG A 149 -11.42 4.84 7.14
N ALA A 150 -11.59 6.12 6.82
CA ALA A 150 -10.62 7.15 7.14
C ALA A 150 -10.46 7.33 8.66
N LEU A 151 -9.23 7.62 9.08
CA LEU A 151 -8.90 7.88 10.47
C LEU A 151 -8.43 9.33 10.64
N PRO A 152 -8.76 9.97 11.78
CA PRO A 152 -8.24 11.28 12.13
C PRO A 152 -6.71 11.31 12.08
N ALA A 153 -6.15 12.48 11.82
CA ALA A 153 -4.71 12.72 11.65
C ALA A 153 -4.04 11.93 10.51
N ARG A 154 -4.83 11.32 9.61
CA ARG A 154 -4.37 10.61 8.41
C ARG A 154 -5.19 10.94 7.17
N SER A 155 -5.78 12.13 7.11
CA SER A 155 -6.70 12.55 6.05
C SER A 155 -6.09 12.38 4.64
N LEU A 156 -4.86 12.87 4.42
CA LEU A 156 -4.18 12.85 3.14
C LEU A 156 -3.89 11.41 2.67
N TYR A 157 -3.34 10.60 3.57
CA TYR A 157 -3.06 9.20 3.30
C TYR A 157 -4.35 8.40 3.07
N SER A 158 -5.37 8.61 3.90
CA SER A 158 -6.67 7.95 3.74
C SER A 158 -7.28 8.27 2.39
N ALA A 159 -7.29 9.54 1.98
CA ALA A 159 -7.82 9.97 0.69
C ALA A 159 -7.15 9.22 -0.48
N SER A 160 -5.79 9.11 -0.47
CA SER A 160 -5.07 8.37 -1.50
C SER A 160 -5.43 6.88 -1.54
N LYS A 161 -5.64 6.26 -0.37
CA LYS A 161 -6.00 4.83 -0.30
C LYS A 161 -7.48 4.58 -0.65
N PHE A 162 -8.39 5.54 -0.43
CA PHE A 162 -9.75 5.50 -0.98
C PHE A 162 -9.74 5.60 -2.51
N ALA A 163 -8.90 6.48 -3.08
CA ALA A 163 -8.74 6.58 -4.53
C ALA A 163 -8.28 5.24 -5.14
N VAL A 164 -7.32 4.55 -4.50
CA VAL A 164 -6.88 3.20 -4.92
C VAL A 164 -8.03 2.19 -4.86
N MET A 165 -8.91 2.26 -3.84
CA MET A 165 -10.08 1.37 -3.74
C MET A 165 -11.02 1.58 -4.92
N GLY A 166 -11.49 2.82 -5.15
CA GLY A 166 -12.41 3.13 -6.24
C GLY A 166 -11.84 2.79 -7.62
N PHE A 167 -10.57 3.13 -7.87
CA PHE A 167 -9.87 2.74 -9.09
C PHE A 167 -9.85 1.21 -9.27
N SER A 168 -9.49 0.47 -8.22
CA SER A 168 -9.40 -1.00 -8.29
C SER A 168 -10.75 -1.66 -8.58
N GLU A 169 -11.83 -1.13 -8.01
CA GLU A 169 -13.20 -1.63 -8.26
C GLU A 169 -13.59 -1.42 -9.73
N ALA A 170 -13.33 -0.24 -10.28
CA ALA A 170 -13.66 0.09 -11.66
C ALA A 170 -12.88 -0.78 -12.66
N ILE A 171 -11.54 -0.81 -12.56
CA ILE A 171 -10.71 -1.57 -13.51
C ILE A 171 -10.90 -3.08 -13.39
N ARG A 172 -11.39 -3.59 -12.26
CA ARG A 172 -11.74 -5.01 -12.10
C ARG A 172 -12.82 -5.43 -13.10
N ALA A 173 -13.85 -4.61 -13.28
CA ALA A 173 -14.88 -4.87 -14.24
C ALA A 173 -14.36 -4.68 -15.69
N GLU A 174 -13.59 -3.64 -15.94
CA GLU A 174 -13.04 -3.34 -17.26
C GLU A 174 -12.09 -4.43 -17.78
N LEU A 175 -11.24 -4.98 -16.88
CA LEU A 175 -10.22 -5.97 -17.22
C LEU A 175 -10.71 -7.43 -17.16
N ALA A 176 -11.96 -7.65 -16.75
CA ALA A 176 -12.57 -8.99 -16.75
C ALA A 176 -12.60 -9.61 -18.16
N LYS A 177 -12.77 -8.80 -19.21
CA LYS A 177 -12.71 -9.22 -20.61
C LYS A 177 -11.33 -9.79 -21.01
N ASP A 178 -10.27 -9.30 -20.38
CA ASP A 178 -8.90 -9.74 -20.59
C ASP A 178 -8.49 -10.85 -19.58
N LYS A 179 -9.43 -11.33 -18.78
CA LYS A 179 -9.25 -12.36 -17.72
C LYS A 179 -8.19 -11.97 -16.67
N ILE A 180 -7.98 -10.68 -16.45
CA ILE A 180 -7.06 -10.15 -15.46
C ILE A 180 -7.81 -9.94 -14.15
N ASP A 181 -7.39 -10.61 -13.08
CA ASP A 181 -7.95 -10.37 -11.75
C ASP A 181 -7.36 -9.09 -11.15
N VAL A 182 -8.20 -8.28 -10.52
CA VAL A 182 -7.77 -7.12 -9.74
C VAL A 182 -8.09 -7.37 -8.27
N ILE A 183 -7.04 -7.50 -7.49
CA ILE A 183 -7.08 -7.89 -6.07
C ILE A 183 -6.68 -6.68 -5.23
N VAL A 184 -7.50 -6.33 -4.24
CA VAL A 184 -7.13 -5.32 -3.26
C VAL A 184 -6.81 -5.99 -1.94
N VAL A 185 -5.64 -5.66 -1.39
CA VAL A 185 -5.23 -6.10 -0.05
C VAL A 185 -5.18 -4.88 0.85
N SER A 186 -5.90 -4.95 1.97
CA SER A 186 -6.03 -3.87 2.95
C SER A 186 -5.41 -4.29 4.29
N PRO A 187 -4.08 -4.08 4.48
CA PRO A 187 -3.44 -4.29 5.77
C PRO A 187 -3.97 -3.31 6.83
N GLY A 188 -3.96 -3.74 8.09
CA GLY A 188 -4.08 -2.85 9.24
C GLY A 188 -2.73 -2.27 9.65
N LEU A 189 -2.52 -2.08 10.96
CA LEU A 189 -1.19 -1.74 11.49
C LEU A 189 -0.23 -2.88 11.17
N THR A 190 0.93 -2.52 10.63
CA THR A 190 1.97 -3.46 10.23
C THR A 190 3.33 -2.99 10.77
N GLN A 191 4.11 -3.93 11.28
CA GLN A 191 5.46 -3.69 11.80
C GLN A 191 6.42 -3.44 10.63
N THR A 192 6.61 -2.16 10.30
CA THR A 192 7.47 -1.72 9.19
C THR A 192 8.15 -0.40 9.55
N ASN A 193 9.15 -0.02 8.76
CA ASN A 193 9.73 1.32 8.82
C ASN A 193 8.84 2.39 8.14
N PHE A 194 7.62 2.05 7.73
CA PHE A 194 6.73 2.97 7.02
C PHE A 194 6.50 4.28 7.79
N SER A 195 6.27 4.18 9.10
CA SER A 195 6.08 5.37 9.93
C SER A 195 7.34 6.22 10.07
N LYS A 196 8.54 5.62 10.05
CA LYS A 196 9.80 6.36 10.09
C LYS A 196 10.05 7.11 8.77
N ASN A 197 9.49 6.62 7.68
CA ASN A 197 9.65 7.16 6.32
C ASN A 197 8.46 8.03 5.88
N MET A 198 7.60 8.46 6.79
CA MET A 198 6.52 9.40 6.48
C MET A 198 7.07 10.79 6.12
N LEU A 199 6.42 11.48 5.18
CA LEU A 199 6.77 12.83 4.76
C LEU A 199 6.60 13.84 5.91
N GLU A 200 5.55 13.66 6.71
CA GLU A 200 5.26 14.45 7.90
C GLU A 200 4.80 13.57 9.05
N GLN A 201 5.23 13.93 10.26
CA GLN A 201 4.84 13.28 11.51
C GLN A 201 4.44 14.32 12.56
N LYS A 202 3.47 15.17 12.22
CA LYS A 202 3.02 16.29 13.07
C LYS A 202 2.01 15.87 14.15
N ALA A 203 1.41 14.69 14.05
CA ALA A 203 0.51 14.18 15.09
C ALA A 203 1.26 13.29 16.09
N LYS A 204 1.05 13.51 17.38
CA LYS A 204 1.50 12.63 18.48
C LYS A 204 0.72 11.29 18.47
N MET A 205 0.74 10.58 17.35
CA MET A 205 0.11 9.26 17.26
C MET A 205 1.11 8.20 17.73
N GLN A 206 0.86 7.66 18.93
CA GLN A 206 1.49 6.39 19.30
C GLN A 206 0.89 5.31 18.39
N LEU A 207 1.51 5.13 17.22
CA LEU A 207 1.23 3.98 16.38
C LEU A 207 1.94 2.81 17.04
N ASP A 208 1.18 2.01 17.76
CA ASP A 208 1.68 0.82 18.45
C ASP A 208 2.04 -0.25 17.40
N HIS A 209 3.15 0.00 16.68
CA HIS A 209 3.63 -0.86 15.60
C HIS A 209 4.00 -2.25 16.11
N LEU A 210 4.33 -2.37 17.41
CA LEU A 210 4.66 -3.65 18.05
C LEU A 210 3.46 -4.60 18.16
N ARG A 211 2.24 -4.10 17.96
CA ARG A 211 0.99 -4.89 18.03
C ARG A 211 0.33 -5.13 16.66
N GLY A 212 0.98 -4.72 15.57
CA GLY A 212 0.52 -4.97 14.21
C GLY A 212 0.95 -6.33 13.67
N MET A 213 0.44 -6.70 12.50
CA MET A 213 0.97 -7.84 11.73
C MET A 213 2.43 -7.59 11.35
N THR A 214 3.22 -8.66 11.21
CA THR A 214 4.54 -8.55 10.61
C THR A 214 4.44 -8.34 9.09
N SER A 215 5.51 -7.86 8.47
CA SER A 215 5.58 -7.73 7.01
C SER A 215 5.42 -9.09 6.31
N GLU A 216 5.97 -10.14 6.92
CA GLU A 216 5.93 -11.53 6.44
C GLU A 216 4.51 -12.09 6.49
N GLU A 217 3.77 -11.85 7.57
CA GLU A 217 2.36 -12.26 7.67
C GLU A 217 1.50 -11.58 6.60
N VAL A 218 1.75 -10.29 6.32
CA VAL A 218 1.07 -9.56 5.25
C VAL A 218 1.43 -10.15 3.88
N ALA A 219 2.70 -10.47 3.64
CA ALA A 219 3.17 -11.07 2.40
C ALA A 219 2.53 -12.46 2.16
N VAL A 220 2.55 -13.32 3.18
CA VAL A 220 1.90 -14.65 3.11
C VAL A 220 0.41 -14.53 2.81
N ALA A 221 -0.29 -13.61 3.49
CA ALA A 221 -1.72 -13.40 3.26
C ALA A 221 -2.02 -12.84 1.86
N THR A 222 -1.17 -11.95 1.36
CA THR A 222 -1.28 -11.37 0.02
C THR A 222 -1.10 -12.43 -1.05
N LEU A 223 -0.05 -13.24 -0.99
CA LEU A 223 0.17 -14.30 -1.97
C LEU A 223 -0.91 -15.38 -1.91
N LYS A 224 -1.44 -15.67 -0.72
CA LYS A 224 -2.60 -16.55 -0.56
C LYS A 224 -3.86 -15.97 -1.22
N ALA A 225 -4.03 -14.66 -1.20
CA ALA A 225 -5.11 -13.99 -1.93
C ALA A 225 -4.91 -14.11 -3.45
N VAL A 226 -3.69 -13.99 -3.95
CA VAL A 226 -3.34 -14.23 -5.37
C VAL A 226 -3.65 -15.67 -5.78
N GLU A 227 -3.20 -16.67 -5.00
CA GLU A 227 -3.49 -18.09 -5.28
C GLU A 227 -4.99 -18.38 -5.38
N ARG A 228 -5.78 -17.76 -4.50
CA ARG A 228 -7.25 -17.97 -4.44
C ARG A 228 -8.02 -17.13 -5.46
N GLY A 229 -7.43 -16.09 -6.01
CA GLY A 229 -8.13 -15.08 -6.82
C GLY A 229 -9.13 -14.27 -5.99
N SER A 230 -8.78 -13.96 -4.72
CA SER A 230 -9.64 -13.19 -3.82
C SER A 230 -9.69 -11.72 -4.25
N LEU A 231 -10.87 -11.15 -4.41
CA LEU A 231 -11.03 -9.80 -4.98
C LEU A 231 -10.69 -8.67 -3.99
N ASP A 232 -11.01 -8.86 -2.71
CA ASP A 232 -10.81 -7.87 -1.66
C ASP A 232 -10.53 -8.56 -0.32
N VAL A 233 -9.39 -8.23 0.29
CA VAL A 233 -8.93 -8.88 1.52
C VAL A 233 -8.52 -7.84 2.56
N THR A 234 -9.28 -7.76 3.65
CA THR A 234 -8.91 -7.03 4.86
C THR A 234 -8.23 -8.01 5.82
N LEU A 235 -6.95 -7.74 6.19
CA LEU A 235 -6.11 -8.74 6.81
C LEU A 235 -6.33 -8.91 8.32
N THR A 236 -6.56 -7.83 9.07
CA THR A 236 -6.69 -7.91 10.54
C THR A 236 -8.13 -8.10 10.98
N LEU A 237 -8.34 -8.86 12.07
CA LEU A 237 -9.68 -9.00 12.66
C LEU A 237 -10.26 -7.64 13.09
N LYS A 238 -9.44 -6.79 13.75
CA LYS A 238 -9.84 -5.43 14.12
C LYS A 238 -10.21 -4.60 12.90
N GLY A 239 -9.45 -4.72 11.80
CA GLY A 239 -9.77 -4.05 10.54
C GLY A 239 -11.09 -4.54 9.93
N LYS A 240 -11.34 -5.86 9.92
CA LYS A 240 -12.62 -6.42 9.46
C LYS A 240 -13.80 -5.92 10.29
N MET A 241 -13.66 -5.91 11.62
CA MET A 241 -14.68 -5.38 12.52
C MET A 241 -14.93 -3.89 12.29
N LEU A 242 -13.89 -3.08 12.15
CA LEU A 242 -14.00 -1.66 11.85
C LEU A 242 -14.77 -1.42 10.55
N VAL A 243 -14.42 -2.14 9.48
CA VAL A 243 -15.10 -2.04 8.18
C VAL A 243 -16.56 -2.48 8.29
N LEU A 244 -16.83 -3.57 9.01
CA LEU A 244 -18.20 -4.07 9.23
C LEU A 244 -19.04 -3.06 9.99
N VAL A 245 -18.55 -2.57 11.13
CA VAL A 245 -19.26 -1.57 11.94
C VAL A 245 -19.47 -0.29 11.12
N ASN A 246 -18.46 0.17 10.38
CA ASN A 246 -18.59 1.34 9.53
C ASN A 246 -19.66 1.18 8.44
N ARG A 247 -19.88 -0.04 7.93
CA ARG A 247 -20.87 -0.31 6.89
C ARG A 247 -22.31 -0.19 7.41
N PHE A 248 -22.58 -0.65 8.63
CA PHE A 248 -23.94 -0.73 9.17
C PHE A 248 -24.25 0.34 10.22
N ALA A 249 -23.25 0.84 10.92
CA ALA A 249 -23.39 1.82 12.00
C ALA A 249 -22.25 2.86 11.97
N PRO A 250 -22.11 3.66 10.89
CA PRO A 250 -21.01 4.62 10.72
C PRO A 250 -20.95 5.65 11.86
N TRP A 251 -22.10 6.02 12.44
CA TRP A 251 -22.17 6.96 13.57
C TRP A 251 -21.41 6.48 14.82
N ILE A 252 -21.33 5.16 15.04
CA ILE A 252 -20.54 4.60 16.15
C ILE A 252 -19.07 4.89 15.92
N VAL A 253 -18.59 4.62 14.70
CA VAL A 253 -17.18 4.88 14.33
C VAL A 253 -16.87 6.38 14.39
N ASP A 254 -17.82 7.24 13.97
CA ASP A 254 -17.68 8.69 14.06
C ASP A 254 -17.60 9.18 15.52
N PHE A 255 -18.41 8.63 16.40
CA PHE A 255 -18.36 8.96 17.83
C PHE A 255 -16.98 8.68 18.43
N PHE A 256 -16.45 7.47 18.21
CA PHE A 256 -15.11 7.10 18.70
C PHE A 256 -14.00 7.90 18.02
N SER A 257 -14.14 8.21 16.72
CA SER A 257 -13.19 9.06 15.99
C SER A 257 -13.14 10.47 16.58
N LYS A 258 -14.28 11.08 16.86
CA LYS A 258 -14.35 12.41 17.52
C LYS A 258 -13.73 12.38 18.93
N LYS A 259 -13.96 11.32 19.70
CA LYS A 259 -13.31 11.13 21.01
C LYS A 259 -11.78 11.07 20.84
N LYS A 260 -11.31 10.27 19.87
CA LYS A 260 -9.87 10.12 19.60
C LYS A 260 -9.21 11.42 19.15
N VAL A 261 -9.88 12.26 18.37
CA VAL A 261 -9.38 13.59 17.98
C VAL A 261 -9.15 14.46 19.22
N ARG A 262 -10.08 14.46 20.18
CA ARG A 262 -9.92 15.24 21.42
C ARG A 262 -8.71 14.80 22.24
N GLU A 263 -8.38 13.51 22.23
CA GLU A 263 -7.19 12.99 22.88
C GLU A 263 -5.89 13.35 22.12
N LEU A 264 -5.91 13.23 20.79
CA LEU A 264 -4.74 13.48 19.94
C LEU A 264 -4.32 14.95 19.89
N PHE A 265 -5.28 15.85 20.02
CA PHE A 265 -5.08 17.31 19.91
C PHE A 265 -5.49 18.04 21.20
N ALA A 266 -5.36 17.39 22.36
CA ALA A 266 -5.77 17.96 23.63
C ALA A 266 -5.05 19.27 23.97
N ASP A 267 -3.74 19.31 23.73
CA ASP A 267 -2.88 20.48 23.98
C ASP A 267 -3.30 21.68 23.12
N GLU A 268 -3.57 21.45 21.82
CA GLU A 268 -4.05 22.49 20.90
C GLU A 268 -5.44 23.01 21.28
N ILE A 269 -6.34 22.12 21.67
CA ILE A 269 -7.69 22.49 22.11
C ILE A 269 -7.61 23.35 23.40
N ALA A 270 -6.73 23.00 24.32
CA ALA A 270 -6.51 23.77 25.54
C ALA A 270 -5.95 25.17 25.26
N GLU A 271 -4.97 25.27 24.37
CA GLU A 271 -4.38 26.57 23.97
C GLU A 271 -5.41 27.47 23.27
N ARG A 272 -6.21 26.92 22.36
CA ARG A 272 -7.28 27.67 21.69
C ARG A 272 -8.32 28.20 22.69
N LYS A 273 -8.73 27.38 23.67
CA LYS A 273 -9.65 27.81 24.73
C LYS A 273 -9.05 28.94 25.56
N LYS A 274 -7.77 28.86 25.92
CA LYS A 274 -7.08 29.91 26.66
C LYS A 274 -7.10 31.24 25.87
N LYS A 275 -6.72 31.23 24.58
CA LYS A 275 -6.76 32.43 23.72
C LYS A 275 -8.15 33.00 23.57
N GLN A 276 -9.20 32.16 23.50
CA GLN A 276 -10.59 32.62 23.43
C GLN A 276 -11.04 33.30 24.72
N LEU A 277 -10.66 32.76 25.90
CA LEU A 277 -10.97 33.35 27.19
C LEU A 277 -10.26 34.71 27.39
N GLU A 278 -8.98 34.80 27.02
CA GLU A 278 -8.19 36.03 27.03
C GLU A 278 -8.82 37.13 26.13
N ALA A 279 -9.23 36.73 24.91
CA ALA A 279 -9.88 37.65 23.97
C ALA A 279 -11.29 38.11 24.45
N ALA A 280 -12.01 37.25 25.18
CA ALA A 280 -13.31 37.62 25.78
C ALA A 280 -13.18 38.52 27.01
N ALA A 281 -12.10 38.37 27.80
CA ALA A 281 -11.81 39.21 28.94
C ALA A 281 -11.26 40.61 28.58
N ALA A 282 -10.77 40.77 27.34
CA ALA A 282 -10.25 42.04 26.80
C ALA A 282 -11.33 42.93 26.15
N LYS A 283 -12.57 42.44 26.06
CA LYS A 283 -13.78 43.19 25.59
C LYS A 283 -14.62 43.64 26.76
#